data_b0109e099721a20821fb30edc6e8c85e
#
_entry.id   b0109e099721a20821fb30edc6e8c85e
#
_cell.length_a   1.000
_cell.length_b   1.000
_cell.length_c   1.000
_cell.angle_alpha   90.00
_cell.angle_beta   90.00
_cell.angle_gamma   90.00
#
_symmetry.space_group_name_H-M   'P 1'
#
loop_
_entity.id
_entity.type
_entity.pdbx_description
1 polymer ?
#
loop_
_entity_poly.entity_id
_entity_poly.type
_entity_poly.pdbx_seq_one_letter_code
_entity_poly.pdbx_strand_id
1 'polypeptide(L)'
;MKDQTPRGGRIINNGSISAHAPRPFSAAYTSTKHAITGLTKATNLDGRAYDIAVGQIDIGNAATPMTDRMVDGVLQPDGTMKQEPRMDAKAVGDAVAYMASLPLDANVLFMTVMATKMPFVGRG
;
A
#
# COMPACT_ATOMS: atom_id res chain seq x y z
N MET A 1 -2.50 -9.40 -20.71
CA MET A 1 -3.91 -9.20 -20.27
C MET A 1 -4.76 -8.67 -21.44
N LYS A 2 -4.32 -7.67 -22.17
CA LYS A 2 -5.07 -7.06 -23.28
C LYS A 2 -5.35 -8.04 -24.42
N ASP A 3 -4.36 -8.83 -24.82
CA ASP A 3 -4.38 -9.68 -26.02
C ASP A 3 -4.47 -11.18 -25.71
N GLN A 4 -4.72 -11.54 -24.45
CA GLN A 4 -4.91 -12.93 -24.03
C GLN A 4 -6.37 -13.38 -24.18
N THR A 5 -6.61 -14.69 -24.09
CA THR A 5 -7.96 -15.26 -24.03
C THR A 5 -8.08 -16.18 -22.79
N PRO A 6 -9.01 -15.92 -21.87
CA PRO A 6 -9.93 -14.76 -21.84
C PRO A 6 -9.17 -13.45 -21.62
N ARG A 7 -9.68 -12.34 -22.20
CA ARG A 7 -9.13 -11.00 -22.03
C ARG A 7 -9.35 -10.50 -20.60
N GLY A 8 -8.47 -9.60 -20.15
CA GLY A 8 -8.60 -8.96 -18.84
C GLY A 8 -7.65 -9.53 -17.79
N GLY A 9 -7.87 -9.12 -16.57
CA GLY A 9 -7.07 -9.53 -15.41
C GLY A 9 -7.04 -8.47 -14.32
N ARG A 10 -6.19 -8.68 -13.33
CA ARG A 10 -6.08 -7.78 -12.19
C ARG A 10 -4.62 -7.42 -11.91
N ILE A 11 -4.38 -6.15 -11.64
CA ILE A 11 -3.10 -5.61 -11.16
C ILE A 11 -3.32 -5.04 -9.77
N ILE A 12 -2.49 -5.43 -8.81
CA ILE A 12 -2.50 -4.90 -7.45
C ILE A 12 -1.12 -4.31 -7.17
N ASN A 13 -1.04 -2.99 -7.10
CA ASN A 13 0.19 -2.28 -6.82
C ASN A 13 0.46 -2.25 -5.31
N ASN A 14 1.70 -2.48 -4.93
CA ASN A 14 2.15 -2.39 -3.54
C ASN A 14 2.52 -0.94 -3.21
N GLY A 15 1.63 -0.24 -2.53
CA GLY A 15 1.81 1.10 -2.01
C GLY A 15 2.39 1.14 -0.59
N SER A 16 2.06 2.21 0.11
CA SER A 16 2.41 2.44 1.51
C SER A 16 1.58 3.60 2.06
N ILE A 17 1.37 3.62 3.37
CA ILE A 17 0.85 4.81 4.06
C ILE A 17 1.72 6.06 3.82
N SER A 18 2.99 5.89 3.44
CA SER A 18 3.87 6.98 3.02
C SER A 18 3.45 7.64 1.70
N ALA A 19 2.49 7.06 0.97
CA ALA A 19 1.80 7.74 -0.13
C ALA A 19 0.80 8.81 0.36
N HIS A 20 0.56 8.91 1.66
CA HIS A 20 -0.39 9.85 2.28
C HIS A 20 0.29 10.78 3.28
N ALA A 21 1.20 10.27 4.10
CA ALA A 21 1.92 11.03 5.11
C ALA A 21 3.39 10.59 5.20
N PRO A 22 4.34 11.52 5.08
CA PRO A 22 5.77 11.18 5.14
C PRO A 22 6.22 10.90 6.58
N ARG A 23 7.40 10.28 6.69
CA ARG A 23 8.20 10.24 7.92
C ARG A 23 9.40 11.18 7.79
N PRO A 24 10.02 11.59 8.90
CA PRO A 24 11.28 12.34 8.84
C PRO A 24 12.31 11.59 7.98
N PHE A 25 13.09 12.35 7.19
CA PHE A 25 14.17 11.84 6.31
C PHE A 25 13.75 10.76 5.29
N SER A 26 12.50 10.78 4.84
CA SER A 26 11.97 9.77 3.91
C SER A 26 11.63 10.32 2.51
N ALA A 27 12.22 11.45 2.11
CA ALA A 27 11.83 12.12 0.86
C ALA A 27 11.87 11.20 -0.36
N ALA A 28 12.93 10.43 -0.57
CA ALA A 28 13.04 9.51 -1.70
C ALA A 28 11.98 8.41 -1.65
N TYR A 29 11.81 7.75 -0.51
CA TYR A 29 10.79 6.72 -0.33
C TYR A 29 9.38 7.28 -0.50
N THR A 30 9.09 8.40 0.15
CA THR A 30 7.79 9.09 0.05
C THR A 30 7.45 9.45 -1.39
N SER A 31 8.42 10.01 -2.14
CA SER A 31 8.23 10.35 -3.56
C SER A 31 7.89 9.12 -4.40
N THR A 32 8.60 8.00 -4.21
CA THR A 32 8.31 6.76 -4.95
C THR A 32 6.91 6.23 -4.64
N LYS A 33 6.48 6.30 -3.37
CA LYS A 33 5.15 5.81 -2.97
C LYS A 33 4.01 6.71 -3.45
N HIS A 34 4.22 8.02 -3.55
CA HIS A 34 3.28 8.92 -4.24
C HIS A 34 3.22 8.63 -5.75
N ALA A 35 4.36 8.34 -6.38
CA ALA A 35 4.40 7.98 -7.80
C ALA A 35 3.59 6.69 -8.08
N ILE A 36 3.64 5.68 -7.21
CA ILE A 36 2.80 4.47 -7.33
C ILE A 36 1.31 4.82 -7.32
N THR A 37 0.88 5.79 -6.52
CA THR A 37 -0.53 6.23 -6.52
C THR A 37 -0.93 6.84 -7.87
N GLY A 38 -0.06 7.65 -8.46
CA GLY A 38 -0.27 8.19 -9.81
C GLY A 38 -0.31 7.09 -10.87
N LEU A 39 0.63 6.15 -10.82
CA LEU A 39 0.67 4.99 -11.71
C LEU A 39 -0.63 4.16 -11.60
N THR A 40 -1.09 3.87 -10.39
CA THR A 40 -2.33 3.11 -10.16
C THR A 40 -3.52 3.78 -10.84
N LYS A 41 -3.68 5.10 -10.65
CA LYS A 41 -4.79 5.85 -11.26
C LYS A 41 -4.72 5.84 -12.79
N ALA A 42 -3.54 6.08 -13.36
CA ALA A 42 -3.35 6.10 -14.82
C ALA A 42 -3.61 4.70 -15.41
N THR A 43 -3.00 3.66 -14.86
CA THR A 43 -3.19 2.28 -15.33
C THR A 43 -4.63 1.80 -15.16
N ASN A 44 -5.33 2.23 -14.08
CA ASN A 44 -6.76 1.94 -13.92
C ASN A 44 -7.60 2.57 -15.04
N LEU A 45 -7.29 3.81 -15.43
CA LEU A 45 -7.97 4.48 -16.54
C LEU A 45 -7.73 3.77 -17.87
N ASP A 46 -6.46 3.47 -18.17
CA ASP A 46 -6.07 2.85 -19.42
C ASP A 46 -6.56 1.40 -19.55
N GLY A 47 -6.66 0.69 -18.42
CA GLY A 47 -7.06 -0.72 -18.36
C GLY A 47 -8.55 -0.98 -18.60
N ARG A 48 -9.41 0.01 -18.41
CA ARG A 48 -10.88 -0.15 -18.46
C ARG A 48 -11.39 -0.73 -19.76
N ALA A 49 -10.84 -0.31 -20.90
CA ALA A 49 -11.24 -0.79 -22.21
C ALA A 49 -10.85 -2.26 -22.46
N TYR A 50 -10.05 -2.86 -21.58
CA TYR A 50 -9.47 -4.20 -21.73
C TYR A 50 -9.86 -5.15 -20.61
N ASP A 51 -10.85 -4.80 -19.80
CA ASP A 51 -11.28 -5.58 -18.63
C ASP A 51 -10.14 -5.83 -17.63
N ILE A 52 -9.24 -4.84 -17.48
CA ILE A 52 -8.13 -4.88 -16.53
C ILE A 52 -8.51 -4.05 -15.30
N ALA A 53 -8.74 -4.73 -14.18
CA ALA A 53 -8.98 -4.10 -12.89
C ALA A 53 -7.63 -3.75 -12.24
N VAL A 54 -7.45 -2.49 -11.83
CA VAL A 54 -6.19 -2.03 -11.21
C VAL A 54 -6.48 -1.42 -9.86
N GLY A 55 -5.78 -1.87 -8.83
CA GLY A 55 -5.89 -1.36 -7.47
C GLY A 55 -4.54 -1.21 -6.80
N GLN A 56 -4.55 -0.63 -5.61
CA GLN A 56 -3.37 -0.42 -4.77
C GLN A 56 -3.69 -0.79 -3.34
N ILE A 57 -2.75 -1.49 -2.70
CA ILE A 57 -2.78 -1.72 -1.26
C ILE A 57 -1.70 -0.85 -0.59
N ASP A 58 -2.11 0.02 0.34
CA ASP A 58 -1.21 0.85 1.13
C ASP A 58 -0.97 0.19 2.49
N ILE A 59 0.30 -0.15 2.76
CA ILE A 59 0.67 -0.95 3.91
C ILE A 59 1.35 -0.07 4.96
N GLY A 60 0.95 -0.24 6.23
CA GLY A 60 1.55 0.43 7.37
C GLY A 60 2.05 -0.55 8.44
N ASN A 61 3.36 -0.55 8.71
CA ASN A 61 4.02 -1.29 9.78
C ASN A 61 3.73 -2.81 9.80
N ALA A 62 3.82 -3.50 8.67
CA ALA A 62 3.84 -4.95 8.64
C ALA A 62 5.19 -5.48 9.19
N ALA A 63 5.16 -6.53 9.99
CA ALA A 63 6.35 -7.20 10.52
C ALA A 63 7.07 -7.96 9.39
N THR A 64 8.18 -7.41 8.94
CA THR A 64 9.04 -7.95 7.88
C THR A 64 10.49 -7.61 8.21
N PRO A 65 11.49 -8.28 7.59
CA PRO A 65 12.89 -7.90 7.78
C PRO A 65 13.18 -6.42 7.53
N MET A 66 12.48 -5.79 6.60
CA MET A 66 12.60 -4.34 6.33
C MET A 66 12.21 -3.47 7.54
N THR A 67 11.26 -3.94 8.35
CA THR A 67 10.72 -3.20 9.50
C THR A 67 11.29 -3.63 10.84
N ASP A 68 12.22 -4.58 10.87
CA ASP A 68 12.82 -5.07 12.12
C ASP A 68 13.53 -3.95 12.89
N ARG A 69 14.19 -3.04 12.17
CA ARG A 69 14.79 -1.82 12.78
C ARG A 69 13.79 -0.93 13.52
N MET A 70 12.50 -1.05 13.26
CA MET A 70 11.46 -0.26 13.93
C MET A 70 11.22 -0.72 15.37
N VAL A 71 11.72 -1.90 15.74
CA VAL A 71 11.64 -2.41 17.12
C VAL A 71 12.48 -1.55 18.07
N ASP A 72 13.62 -1.03 17.57
CA ASP A 72 14.53 -0.18 18.35
C ASP A 72 14.02 1.27 18.43
N GLY A 73 13.07 1.64 17.61
CA GLY A 73 12.44 2.96 17.57
C GLY A 73 12.47 3.60 16.18
N VAL A 74 11.50 4.47 15.96
CA VAL A 74 11.32 5.25 14.74
C VAL A 74 11.32 6.73 15.10
N LEU A 75 12.07 7.53 14.34
CA LEU A 75 12.08 8.98 14.52
C LEU A 75 10.69 9.56 14.25
N GLN A 76 10.20 10.32 15.21
CA GLN A 76 8.91 10.99 15.13
C GLN A 76 9.07 12.44 14.62
N PRO A 77 7.96 13.09 14.16
CA PRO A 77 8.01 14.48 13.71
C PRO A 77 8.50 15.48 14.76
N ASP A 78 8.31 15.17 16.04
CA ASP A 78 8.77 15.98 17.18
C ASP A 78 10.26 15.77 17.53
N GLY A 79 10.98 14.95 16.75
CA GLY A 79 12.39 14.62 16.97
C GLY A 79 12.63 13.50 17.99
N THR A 80 11.61 12.95 18.63
CA THR A 80 11.75 11.83 19.55
C THR A 80 11.84 10.49 18.84
N MET A 81 12.44 9.49 19.49
CA MET A 81 12.46 8.11 19.04
C MET A 81 11.36 7.33 19.78
N LYS A 82 10.46 6.67 19.04
CA LYS A 82 9.40 5.84 19.63
C LYS A 82 9.30 4.50 18.90
N GLN A 83 9.10 3.44 19.67
CA GLN A 83 8.71 2.15 19.09
C GLN A 83 7.31 2.27 18.51
N GLU A 84 7.12 1.71 17.33
CA GLU A 84 5.80 1.68 16.70
C GLU A 84 5.29 0.24 16.61
N PRO A 85 4.02 -0.01 16.96
CA PRO A 85 3.40 -1.31 16.78
C PRO A 85 3.44 -1.77 15.32
N ARG A 86 3.63 -3.08 15.15
CA ARG A 86 3.59 -3.75 13.86
C ARG A 86 2.46 -4.78 13.85
N MET A 87 1.94 -5.09 12.68
CA MET A 87 0.98 -6.16 12.45
C MET A 87 1.66 -7.38 11.82
N ASP A 88 1.06 -8.56 11.95
CA ASP A 88 1.49 -9.75 11.22
C ASP A 88 1.35 -9.50 9.70
N ALA A 89 2.40 -9.82 8.95
CA ALA A 89 2.41 -9.72 7.49
C ALA A 89 1.31 -10.58 6.82
N LYS A 90 0.83 -11.64 7.51
CA LYS A 90 -0.29 -12.45 7.06
C LYS A 90 -1.55 -11.60 6.79
N ALA A 91 -1.82 -10.58 7.61
CA ALA A 91 -2.97 -9.69 7.40
C ALA A 91 -2.91 -8.97 6.04
N VAL A 92 -1.70 -8.61 5.58
CA VAL A 92 -1.50 -8.03 4.24
C VAL A 92 -1.76 -9.09 3.16
N GLY A 93 -1.26 -10.30 3.35
CA GLY A 93 -1.49 -11.42 2.42
C GLY A 93 -2.98 -11.72 2.24
N ASP A 94 -3.73 -11.79 3.35
CA ASP A 94 -5.18 -12.02 3.34
C ASP A 94 -5.93 -10.87 2.61
N ALA A 95 -5.51 -9.63 2.81
CA ALA A 95 -6.07 -8.46 2.12
C ALA A 95 -5.83 -8.51 0.60
N VAL A 96 -4.61 -8.87 0.18
CA VAL A 96 -4.27 -9.05 -1.25
C VAL A 96 -5.08 -10.19 -1.85
N ALA A 97 -5.22 -11.31 -1.15
CA ALA A 97 -6.06 -12.44 -1.59
C ALA A 97 -7.51 -12.02 -1.78
N TYR A 98 -8.06 -11.23 -0.85
CA TYR A 98 -9.40 -10.66 -1.00
C TYR A 98 -9.50 -9.78 -2.26
N MET A 99 -8.59 -8.82 -2.45
CA MET A 99 -8.58 -7.97 -3.64
C MET A 99 -8.52 -8.80 -4.92
N ALA A 100 -7.71 -9.86 -4.93
CA ALA A 100 -7.52 -10.74 -6.08
C ALA A 100 -8.73 -11.63 -6.37
N SER A 101 -9.52 -11.98 -5.36
CA SER A 101 -10.68 -12.89 -5.49
C SER A 101 -11.91 -12.25 -6.11
N LEU A 102 -11.97 -10.92 -6.19
CA LEU A 102 -13.14 -10.23 -6.74
C LEU A 102 -13.29 -10.49 -8.24
N PRO A 103 -14.53 -10.56 -8.75
CA PRO A 103 -14.77 -10.59 -10.19
C PRO A 103 -14.26 -9.32 -10.86
N LEU A 104 -13.99 -9.34 -12.18
CA LEU A 104 -13.36 -8.21 -12.87
C LEU A 104 -14.24 -6.96 -12.99
N ASP A 105 -15.55 -7.09 -12.80
CA ASP A 105 -16.50 -5.96 -12.73
C ASP A 105 -16.50 -5.24 -11.37
N ALA A 106 -15.82 -5.83 -10.36
CA ALA A 106 -15.62 -5.24 -9.04
C ALA A 106 -14.14 -5.00 -8.76
N ASN A 107 -13.80 -3.83 -8.24
CA ASN A 107 -12.41 -3.45 -7.97
C ASN A 107 -12.27 -2.72 -6.64
N VAL A 108 -11.29 -3.11 -5.85
CA VAL A 108 -10.79 -2.30 -4.75
C VAL A 108 -9.70 -1.37 -5.31
N LEU A 109 -10.05 -0.12 -5.55
CA LEU A 109 -9.12 0.84 -6.13
C LEU A 109 -8.00 1.20 -5.16
N PHE A 110 -8.34 1.48 -3.89
CA PHE A 110 -7.38 1.71 -2.81
C PHE A 110 -7.82 0.97 -1.56
N MET A 111 -6.87 0.32 -0.89
CA MET A 111 -7.06 -0.31 0.41
C MET A 111 -5.88 0.04 1.31
N THR A 112 -6.15 0.49 2.52
CA THR A 112 -5.12 0.71 3.55
C THR A 112 -5.20 -0.37 4.60
N VAL A 113 -4.10 -1.09 4.83
CA VAL A 113 -3.95 -2.10 5.88
C VAL A 113 -2.77 -1.70 6.75
N MET A 114 -3.02 -1.46 8.02
CA MET A 114 -2.01 -0.92 8.92
C MET A 114 -2.15 -1.46 10.34
N ALA A 115 -1.05 -1.45 11.10
CA ALA A 115 -1.11 -1.81 12.52
C ALA A 115 -2.04 -0.84 13.25
N THR A 116 -3.01 -1.37 13.99
CA THR A 116 -4.10 -0.59 14.62
C THR A 116 -3.57 0.55 15.52
N LYS A 117 -2.46 0.29 16.23
CA LYS A 117 -1.91 1.24 17.20
C LYS A 117 -0.72 2.06 16.67
N MET A 118 -0.38 1.91 15.38
CA MET A 118 0.69 2.74 14.82
C MET A 118 0.23 4.20 14.65
N PRO A 119 1.12 5.18 14.84
CA PRO A 119 0.75 6.58 14.64
C PRO A 119 0.60 6.88 13.14
N PHE A 120 -0.58 7.31 12.74
CA PHE A 120 -0.90 7.75 11.38
C PHE A 120 -1.96 8.86 11.41
N VAL A 121 -3.24 8.53 11.69
CA VAL A 121 -4.28 9.54 11.94
C VAL A 121 -3.97 10.23 13.28
N GLY A 122 -4.00 11.56 13.29
CA GLY A 122 -3.67 12.35 14.48
C GLY A 122 -2.17 12.48 14.76
N ARG A 123 -1.29 12.05 13.84
CA ARG A 123 0.14 12.36 13.89
C ARG A 123 0.30 13.86 13.63
N GLY A 124 0.65 14.58 14.65
CA GLY A 124 0.88 16.02 14.62
C GLY A 124 2.29 16.41 14.31
#